data_6429e188d09979f1d3b40a0b8f87ca50
#
_entry.id   6429e188d09979f1d3b40a0b8f87ca50
#
_cell.length_a   1.000
_cell.length_b   1.000
_cell.length_c   1.000
_cell.angle_alpha   90.00
_cell.angle_beta   90.00
_cell.angle_gamma   90.00
#
_symmetry.space_group_name_H-M   'P 1'
#
loop_
_entity.id
_entity.type
_entity.pdbx_description
1 polymer ?
#
loop_
_entity_poly.entity_id
_entity_poly.type
_entity_poly.pdbx_seq_one_letter_code
_entity_poly.pdbx_strand_id
1 'polypeptide(L)'
;MRGENGVAVKKSSTKKTIEDVKSINKNNNKKSLDNKKVSRTIRKKVKCELTSENIDLFHEGKHYESYGFMGAHCVSEKRKKGVRFTTWAPRAKRMYVVGDFSDFKIKDEYEMEKVSDKGIWSIFIEGLNEGEKYKYAVENIYGHYNLKSDPYAFKSENRPNTASIVGETDKYKWNDKSWMLKRKRFNMYESPINIYEMHLGSWKTKDEKFLTYREIAEQLPNYLVDMGYTHVEILPIIEHPLDASWGYQGVGYYSVTSRYGNANDFKYLIDELHNAGIGVILDWVPSHFCKDSHGLYMFDGTPTYEYDEEWKRENKGWGTCNFDLGKPEVKSFLISNLFFWIREFHIDGIRNDAVSNMLYLSYGRENDEWYPNIYGENGNLEAIQFIKDYNSAIHEEFPTVMTIAEESTAWAKISKPVEEDGLGFNFKWNMGWMNDTLKYIEEDPIYRKYHHNKMTFSMAYHYSENFILSISHDEVVHGKGALVNKMWGDYWNKFAGLRLYLAHMIGHPGKKSIFMGS
;
A
#
# COMPACT_ATOMS: atom_id res chain seq x y z
N MET A 1 -5.79 60.03 -46.73
CA MET A 1 -4.91 59.67 -47.87
C MET A 1 -4.48 58.23 -47.64
N ARG A 2 -5.13 57.31 -48.30
CA ARG A 2 -4.64 56.41 -49.38
C ARG A 2 -3.33 55.70 -48.96
N GLY A 3 -3.17 54.37 -48.92
CA GLY A 3 -3.63 53.44 -49.94
C GLY A 3 -3.62 52.00 -49.47
N GLU A 4 -4.47 51.27 -50.12
CA GLU A 4 -4.60 49.83 -50.15
C GLU A 4 -3.39 49.13 -50.80
N ASN A 5 -3.05 47.93 -50.32
CA ASN A 5 -2.45 46.93 -51.18
C ASN A 5 -2.86 45.52 -50.68
N GLY A 6 -3.68 44.91 -51.48
CA GLY A 6 -4.10 43.52 -51.30
C GLY A 6 -3.01 42.54 -51.74
N VAL A 7 -2.88 41.44 -51.03
CA VAL A 7 -2.10 40.28 -51.49
C VAL A 7 -3.02 39.05 -51.53
N ALA A 8 -3.11 38.49 -52.71
CA ALA A 8 -3.92 37.32 -53.05
C ALA A 8 -3.36 36.04 -52.37
N VAL A 9 -4.22 35.31 -51.69
CA VAL A 9 -3.91 33.99 -51.16
C VAL A 9 -4.27 32.91 -52.20
N LYS A 10 -3.23 32.22 -52.66
CA LYS A 10 -3.35 31.02 -53.50
C LYS A 10 -3.92 29.86 -52.69
N LYS A 11 -5.07 29.34 -53.09
CA LYS A 11 -5.57 28.02 -52.67
C LYS A 11 -4.83 26.94 -53.47
N SER A 12 -4.05 26.08 -52.80
CA SER A 12 -3.71 24.75 -53.35
C SER A 12 -3.28 23.79 -52.24
N SER A 13 -3.80 22.54 -52.34
CA SER A 13 -3.37 21.28 -51.71
C SER A 13 -3.68 21.03 -50.22
N THR A 14 -4.92 20.70 -49.94
CA THR A 14 -5.33 20.04 -48.67
C THR A 14 -6.12 18.73 -48.90
N LYS A 15 -5.74 17.92 -49.90
CA LYS A 15 -6.38 16.61 -50.13
C LYS A 15 -5.46 15.41 -49.96
N LYS A 16 -4.16 15.58 -49.74
CA LYS A 16 -3.21 14.46 -49.58
C LYS A 16 -2.91 14.06 -48.12
N THR A 17 -3.28 14.86 -47.13
CA THR A 17 -2.96 14.65 -45.71
C THR A 17 -3.99 13.79 -44.96
N ILE A 18 -5.17 13.55 -45.53
CA ILE A 18 -6.25 12.81 -44.83
C ILE A 18 -6.19 11.29 -45.11
N GLU A 19 -5.64 10.86 -46.22
CA GLU A 19 -5.47 9.44 -46.54
C GLU A 19 -4.28 8.81 -45.81
N ASP A 20 -3.19 9.55 -45.62
CA ASP A 20 -2.01 9.05 -44.88
C ASP A 20 -2.24 8.89 -43.38
N VAL A 21 -3.08 9.73 -42.74
CA VAL A 21 -3.47 9.60 -41.33
C VAL A 21 -4.42 8.43 -41.09
N LYS A 22 -5.26 8.07 -42.10
CA LYS A 22 -6.14 6.90 -42.00
C LYS A 22 -5.42 5.56 -42.16
N SER A 23 -4.29 5.51 -42.86
CA SER A 23 -3.47 4.31 -43.02
C SER A 23 -2.62 4.02 -41.78
N ILE A 24 -2.10 5.07 -41.09
CA ILE A 24 -1.34 4.94 -39.84
C ILE A 24 -2.25 4.49 -38.68
N ASN A 25 -3.46 5.03 -38.59
CA ASN A 25 -4.42 4.60 -37.57
C ASN A 25 -4.97 3.17 -37.76
N LYS A 26 -5.03 2.66 -38.99
CA LYS A 26 -5.42 1.26 -39.23
C LYS A 26 -4.35 0.24 -38.85
N ASN A 27 -3.07 0.60 -39.00
CA ASN A 27 -1.96 -0.28 -38.59
C ASN A 27 -1.72 -0.28 -37.07
N ASN A 28 -1.93 0.84 -36.40
CA ASN A 28 -1.83 0.90 -34.93
C ASN A 28 -3.00 0.19 -34.23
N ASN A 29 -4.22 0.25 -34.80
CA ASN A 29 -5.36 -0.53 -34.29
C ASN A 29 -5.24 -2.04 -34.54
N LYS A 30 -4.51 -2.51 -35.57
CA LYS A 30 -4.26 -3.93 -35.78
C LYS A 30 -3.21 -4.47 -34.80
N LYS A 31 -2.13 -3.72 -34.50
CA LYS A 31 -1.14 -4.11 -33.50
C LYS A 31 -1.72 -4.08 -32.07
N SER A 32 -2.63 -3.16 -31.74
CA SER A 32 -3.31 -3.11 -30.45
C SER A 32 -4.38 -4.21 -30.29
N LEU A 33 -4.97 -4.69 -31.39
CA LEU A 33 -5.95 -5.80 -31.37
C LEU A 33 -5.29 -7.18 -31.27
N ASP A 34 -4.07 -7.34 -31.80
CA ASP A 34 -3.30 -8.59 -31.64
C ASP A 34 -2.69 -8.72 -30.22
N ASN A 35 -2.28 -7.62 -29.59
CA ASN A 35 -1.89 -7.63 -28.19
C ASN A 35 -3.09 -7.85 -27.22
N LYS A 36 -4.32 -7.46 -27.59
CA LYS A 36 -5.52 -7.76 -26.79
C LYS A 36 -6.01 -9.20 -26.89
N LYS A 37 -5.57 -9.99 -27.89
CA LYS A 37 -5.92 -11.42 -28.00
C LYS A 37 -5.06 -12.36 -27.17
N VAL A 38 -3.89 -11.91 -26.69
CA VAL A 38 -2.99 -12.71 -25.84
C VAL A 38 -3.40 -12.69 -24.36
N SER A 39 -4.25 -11.74 -23.91
CA SER A 39 -4.57 -11.55 -22.48
C SER A 39 -5.92 -12.18 -22.03
N ARG A 40 -6.52 -13.09 -22.79
CA ARG A 40 -7.79 -13.75 -22.42
C ARG A 40 -7.68 -15.24 -22.08
N THR A 41 -6.50 -15.73 -21.84
CA THR A 41 -6.33 -17.04 -21.21
C THR A 41 -6.49 -16.83 -19.70
N ILE A 42 -7.54 -17.41 -19.11
CA ILE A 42 -7.67 -17.56 -17.66
C ILE A 42 -6.34 -18.16 -17.21
N ARG A 43 -5.44 -17.34 -16.64
CA ARG A 43 -4.18 -17.83 -16.11
C ARG A 43 -4.54 -18.84 -15.02
N LYS A 44 -4.33 -20.12 -15.31
CA LYS A 44 -4.20 -21.15 -14.27
C LYS A 44 -3.25 -20.57 -13.23
N LYS A 45 -3.56 -20.74 -11.93
CA LYS A 45 -2.68 -20.42 -10.80
C LYS A 45 -1.26 -20.83 -11.21
N VAL A 46 -0.45 -19.87 -11.61
CA VAL A 46 0.95 -20.13 -11.97
C VAL A 46 1.59 -20.47 -10.65
N LYS A 47 1.97 -21.74 -10.46
CA LYS A 47 2.95 -22.09 -9.43
C LYS A 47 4.16 -21.25 -9.77
N CYS A 48 4.41 -20.24 -8.97
CA CYS A 48 5.57 -19.38 -9.15
C CYS A 48 6.79 -20.20 -8.71
N GLU A 49 7.42 -20.87 -9.66
CA GLU A 49 8.58 -21.70 -9.39
C GLU A 49 9.86 -20.84 -9.48
N LEU A 50 10.89 -21.24 -8.77
CA LEU A 50 12.21 -20.61 -8.85
C LEU A 50 12.85 -20.96 -10.21
N THR A 51 12.48 -20.23 -11.26
CA THR A 51 13.01 -20.35 -12.62
C THR A 51 13.90 -19.17 -12.97
N SER A 52 14.78 -19.32 -13.96
CA SER A 52 15.61 -18.21 -14.46
C SER A 52 14.74 -17.04 -14.94
N GLU A 53 13.62 -17.28 -15.63
CA GLU A 53 12.68 -16.25 -16.08
C GLU A 53 12.09 -15.44 -14.91
N ASN A 54 11.65 -16.12 -13.84
CA ASN A 54 11.10 -15.44 -12.66
C ASN A 54 12.18 -14.66 -11.91
N ILE A 55 13.41 -15.18 -11.84
CA ILE A 55 14.57 -14.48 -11.29
C ILE A 55 14.88 -13.21 -12.09
N ASP A 56 14.91 -13.29 -13.42
CA ASP A 56 15.20 -12.16 -14.29
C ASP A 56 14.09 -11.07 -14.15
N LEU A 57 12.82 -11.45 -14.20
CA LEU A 57 11.70 -10.53 -13.98
C LEU A 57 11.75 -9.86 -12.59
N PHE A 58 12.17 -10.60 -11.55
CA PHE A 58 12.35 -10.03 -10.21
C PHE A 58 13.44 -8.94 -10.22
N HIS A 59 14.57 -9.21 -10.85
CA HIS A 59 15.67 -8.27 -10.98
C HIS A 59 15.42 -7.11 -11.97
N GLU A 60 14.35 -7.20 -12.77
CA GLU A 60 13.88 -6.12 -13.64
C GLU A 60 12.80 -5.25 -12.99
N GLY A 61 12.36 -5.56 -11.78
CA GLY A 61 11.26 -4.85 -11.12
C GLY A 61 9.87 -5.14 -11.71
N LYS A 62 9.72 -6.26 -12.41
CA LYS A 62 8.53 -6.65 -13.17
C LYS A 62 7.83 -7.91 -12.66
N HIS A 63 8.33 -8.51 -11.59
CA HIS A 63 7.73 -9.72 -11.02
C HIS A 63 6.72 -9.38 -9.93
N TYR A 64 5.46 -9.18 -10.31
CA TYR A 64 4.38 -8.76 -9.40
C TYR A 64 3.76 -9.88 -8.55
N GLU A 65 4.30 -11.10 -8.61
CA GLU A 65 3.89 -12.27 -7.82
C GLU A 65 5.12 -12.97 -7.21
N SER A 66 6.19 -12.21 -6.91
CA SER A 66 7.43 -12.78 -6.36
C SER A 66 7.21 -13.51 -5.03
N TYR A 67 6.14 -13.21 -4.29
CA TYR A 67 5.74 -13.96 -3.09
C TYR A 67 5.46 -15.46 -3.37
N GLY A 68 5.28 -15.86 -4.61
CA GLY A 68 5.05 -17.25 -4.98
C GLY A 68 6.30 -18.13 -4.98
N PHE A 69 7.52 -17.53 -5.02
CA PHE A 69 8.78 -18.27 -4.96
C PHE A 69 9.78 -17.70 -3.95
N MET A 70 9.65 -16.44 -3.56
CA MET A 70 10.39 -15.83 -2.45
C MET A 70 9.73 -16.19 -1.13
N GLY A 71 10.53 -16.34 -0.08
CA GLY A 71 10.06 -16.77 1.22
C GLY A 71 10.22 -18.28 1.45
N ALA A 72 9.41 -18.85 2.34
CA ALA A 72 9.43 -20.26 2.71
C ALA A 72 8.17 -20.97 2.19
N HIS A 73 8.36 -21.96 1.32
CA HIS A 73 7.27 -22.69 0.67
C HIS A 73 7.37 -24.20 0.90
N CYS A 74 6.27 -24.82 1.35
CA CYS A 74 6.14 -26.27 1.39
C CYS A 74 6.06 -26.84 -0.03
N VAL A 75 7.06 -27.60 -0.44
CA VAL A 75 7.17 -28.13 -1.81
C VAL A 75 7.56 -29.61 -1.80
N SER A 76 7.41 -30.23 -2.96
CA SER A 76 7.92 -31.59 -3.18
C SER A 76 8.92 -31.57 -4.32
N GLU A 77 10.18 -31.84 -4.03
CA GLU A 77 11.27 -31.87 -5.00
C GLU A 77 11.84 -33.28 -5.11
N LYS A 78 12.00 -33.80 -6.33
CA LYS A 78 12.50 -35.16 -6.59
C LYS A 78 11.82 -36.24 -5.71
N ARG A 79 10.50 -36.09 -5.46
CA ARG A 79 9.63 -36.94 -4.60
C ARG A 79 9.90 -36.83 -3.09
N LYS A 80 10.69 -35.87 -2.64
CA LYS A 80 10.95 -35.59 -1.23
C LYS A 80 10.14 -34.37 -0.84
N LYS A 81 9.45 -34.45 0.28
CA LYS A 81 8.68 -33.32 0.86
C LYS A 81 9.58 -32.50 1.77
N GLY A 82 9.42 -31.19 1.76
CA GLY A 82 10.20 -30.28 2.59
C GLY A 82 9.80 -28.83 2.35
N VAL A 83 10.66 -27.92 2.78
CA VAL A 83 10.50 -26.49 2.61
C VAL A 83 11.63 -25.93 1.77
N ARG A 84 11.27 -25.13 0.75
CA ARG A 84 12.21 -24.31 0.02
C ARG A 84 12.21 -22.93 0.61
N PHE A 85 13.38 -22.44 0.97
CA PHE A 85 13.63 -21.09 1.45
C PHE A 85 14.31 -20.29 0.35
N THR A 86 13.83 -19.09 0.05
CA THR A 86 14.39 -18.22 -0.97
C THR A 86 14.35 -16.78 -0.50
N THR A 87 15.47 -16.05 -0.59
CA THR A 87 15.54 -14.64 -0.19
C THR A 87 16.54 -13.85 -1.04
N TRP A 88 16.46 -12.52 -0.97
CA TRP A 88 17.35 -11.61 -1.69
C TRP A 88 18.30 -10.89 -0.71
N ALA A 89 19.59 -11.06 -0.92
CA ALA A 89 20.66 -10.46 -0.14
C ALA A 89 21.91 -10.28 -1.05
N PRO A 90 21.99 -9.21 -1.85
CA PRO A 90 22.95 -9.08 -2.94
C PRO A 90 24.42 -9.04 -2.48
N ARG A 91 24.69 -8.44 -1.31
CA ARG A 91 26.03 -8.24 -0.77
C ARG A 91 26.41 -9.21 0.35
N ALA A 92 25.53 -10.20 0.66
CA ALA A 92 25.85 -11.26 1.61
C ALA A 92 27.00 -12.14 1.08
N LYS A 93 27.93 -12.54 1.99
CA LYS A 93 29.00 -13.49 1.67
C LYS A 93 28.52 -14.93 1.71
N ARG A 94 27.78 -15.27 2.76
CA ARG A 94 27.16 -16.59 2.99
C ARG A 94 25.81 -16.41 3.66
N MET A 95 24.94 -17.35 3.48
CA MET A 95 23.62 -17.36 4.11
C MET A 95 23.26 -18.76 4.58
N TYR A 96 22.57 -18.81 5.72
CA TYR A 96 22.07 -20.06 6.29
C TYR A 96 20.63 -19.88 6.73
N VAL A 97 19.87 -20.97 6.68
CA VAL A 97 18.59 -21.06 7.38
C VAL A 97 18.83 -21.66 8.76
N VAL A 98 18.39 -20.98 9.79
CA VAL A 98 18.44 -21.45 11.18
C VAL A 98 17.01 -21.47 11.74
N GLY A 99 16.70 -22.42 12.59
CA GLY A 99 15.36 -22.59 13.13
C GLY A 99 15.28 -23.62 14.25
N ASP A 100 14.07 -24.00 14.64
CA ASP A 100 13.86 -25.05 15.66
C ASP A 100 14.62 -26.33 15.31
N PHE A 101 14.69 -26.70 14.02
CA PHE A 101 15.41 -27.88 13.49
C PHE A 101 16.94 -27.82 13.66
N SER A 102 17.49 -26.66 13.99
CA SER A 102 18.93 -26.44 14.19
C SER A 102 19.26 -25.86 15.58
N ASP A 103 18.30 -25.74 16.50
CA ASP A 103 18.38 -24.95 17.74
C ASP A 103 18.83 -23.50 17.48
N PHE A 104 18.40 -22.91 16.35
CA PHE A 104 18.83 -21.59 15.84
C PHE A 104 20.34 -21.42 15.71
N LYS A 105 21.08 -22.53 15.53
CA LYS A 105 22.52 -22.55 15.29
C LYS A 105 22.84 -22.70 13.81
N ILE A 106 23.91 -22.05 13.38
CA ILE A 106 24.46 -22.20 12.02
C ILE A 106 25.05 -23.61 11.89
N LYS A 107 24.63 -24.32 10.83
CA LYS A 107 25.16 -25.64 10.46
C LYS A 107 25.38 -25.67 8.95
N ASP A 108 26.48 -26.26 8.50
CA ASP A 108 26.85 -26.30 7.08
C ASP A 108 25.79 -26.97 6.20
N GLU A 109 25.05 -27.94 6.73
CA GLU A 109 23.94 -28.60 6.02
C GLU A 109 22.76 -27.68 5.66
N TYR A 110 22.68 -26.49 6.26
CA TYR A 110 21.65 -25.47 6.04
C TYR A 110 22.20 -24.21 5.35
N GLU A 111 23.38 -24.31 4.73
CA GLU A 111 23.95 -23.25 3.91
C GLU A 111 23.14 -23.07 2.63
N MET A 112 22.75 -21.85 2.32
CA MET A 112 22.00 -21.51 1.11
C MET A 112 22.93 -21.37 -0.09
N GLU A 113 22.45 -21.79 -1.26
CA GLU A 113 23.13 -21.59 -2.55
C GLU A 113 22.75 -20.23 -3.12
N LYS A 114 23.72 -19.49 -3.64
CA LYS A 114 23.50 -18.28 -4.41
C LYS A 114 23.09 -18.64 -5.84
N VAL A 115 21.80 -18.53 -6.14
CA VAL A 115 21.21 -18.96 -7.43
C VAL A 115 21.11 -17.84 -8.47
N SER A 116 21.51 -16.63 -8.10
CA SER A 116 21.58 -15.46 -9.01
C SER A 116 22.79 -14.61 -8.66
N ASP A 117 23.52 -14.13 -9.67
CA ASP A 117 24.65 -13.23 -9.47
C ASP A 117 24.24 -11.91 -8.77
N LYS A 118 22.97 -11.51 -8.90
CA LYS A 118 22.38 -10.35 -8.23
C LYS A 118 21.84 -10.64 -6.83
N GLY A 119 22.12 -11.83 -6.26
CA GLY A 119 21.97 -12.10 -4.84
C GLY A 119 20.65 -12.73 -4.41
N ILE A 120 20.01 -13.54 -5.25
CA ILE A 120 19.00 -14.48 -4.75
C ILE A 120 19.71 -15.72 -4.20
N TRP A 121 19.31 -16.10 -2.99
CA TRP A 121 19.79 -17.28 -2.26
C TRP A 121 18.65 -18.25 -2.05
N SER A 122 18.92 -19.55 -2.18
CA SER A 122 17.89 -20.57 -1.99
C SER A 122 18.45 -21.87 -1.44
N ILE A 123 17.63 -22.60 -0.67
CA ILE A 123 17.90 -23.96 -0.20
C ILE A 123 16.58 -24.73 -0.08
N PHE A 124 16.60 -26.01 -0.42
CA PHE A 124 15.53 -26.96 -0.10
C PHE A 124 15.96 -27.83 1.10
N ILE A 125 15.18 -27.84 2.16
CA ILE A 125 15.43 -28.66 3.35
C ILE A 125 14.33 -29.72 3.44
N GLU A 126 14.75 -31.00 3.29
CA GLU A 126 13.86 -32.16 3.36
C GLU A 126 13.33 -32.37 4.78
N GLY A 127 12.07 -32.80 4.91
CA GLY A 127 11.44 -33.18 6.18
C GLY A 127 10.82 -32.04 6.97
N LEU A 128 11.12 -30.77 6.64
CA LEU A 128 10.47 -29.61 7.26
C LEU A 128 9.03 -29.46 6.77
N ASN A 129 8.20 -28.85 7.61
CA ASN A 129 6.77 -28.69 7.38
C ASN A 129 6.28 -27.27 7.75
N GLU A 130 5.02 -27.01 7.49
CA GLU A 130 4.35 -25.81 8.00
C GLU A 130 4.41 -25.77 9.54
N GLY A 131 4.63 -24.57 10.08
CA GLY A 131 4.74 -24.32 11.52
C GLY A 131 6.18 -24.23 12.03
N GLU A 132 7.17 -24.64 11.23
CA GLU A 132 8.59 -24.50 11.60
C GLU A 132 8.97 -23.03 11.76
N LYS A 133 9.65 -22.72 12.85
CA LYS A 133 10.19 -21.38 13.08
C LYS A 133 11.59 -21.28 12.50
N TYR A 134 11.87 -20.16 11.84
CA TYR A 134 13.16 -19.95 11.19
C TYR A 134 13.58 -18.48 11.12
N LYS A 135 14.87 -18.28 10.86
CA LYS A 135 15.49 -17.01 10.48
C LYS A 135 16.54 -17.26 9.43
N TYR A 136 16.96 -16.21 8.74
CA TYR A 136 18.17 -16.21 7.94
C TYR A 136 19.34 -15.73 8.79
N ALA A 137 20.43 -16.50 8.85
CA ALA A 137 21.72 -16.05 9.36
C ALA A 137 22.54 -15.55 8.18
N VAL A 138 22.69 -14.23 8.10
CA VAL A 138 23.32 -13.53 6.97
C VAL A 138 24.72 -13.11 7.35
N GLU A 139 25.74 -13.63 6.67
CA GLU A 139 27.12 -13.17 6.80
C GLU A 139 27.33 -11.93 5.94
N ASN A 140 27.58 -10.80 6.58
CA ASN A 140 27.83 -9.53 5.91
C ASN A 140 29.25 -9.45 5.32
N ILE A 141 29.53 -8.37 4.59
CA ILE A 141 30.84 -8.12 3.96
C ILE A 141 32.02 -8.07 4.95
N TYR A 142 31.75 -7.87 6.24
CA TYR A 142 32.76 -7.80 7.31
C TYR A 142 32.97 -9.14 8.01
N GLY A 143 32.21 -10.20 7.67
CA GLY A 143 32.28 -11.52 8.28
C GLY A 143 31.44 -11.67 9.56
N HIS A 144 30.54 -10.72 9.86
CA HIS A 144 29.62 -10.81 11.00
C HIS A 144 28.27 -11.40 10.56
N TYR A 145 27.70 -12.26 11.39
CA TYR A 145 26.39 -12.86 11.16
C TYR A 145 25.29 -12.04 11.83
N ASN A 146 24.25 -11.72 11.06
CA ASN A 146 23.02 -11.10 11.55
C ASN A 146 21.86 -12.09 11.38
N LEU A 147 21.03 -12.23 12.42
CA LEU A 147 19.80 -13.03 12.33
C LEU A 147 18.64 -12.16 11.83
N LYS A 148 18.12 -12.48 10.67
CA LYS A 148 17.05 -11.73 9.98
C LYS A 148 15.78 -12.55 9.88
N SER A 149 14.63 -11.90 10.10
CA SER A 149 13.33 -12.43 9.71
C SER A 149 13.22 -12.46 8.20
N ASP A 150 12.42 -13.35 7.67
CA ASP A 150 12.19 -13.44 6.22
C ASP A 150 11.30 -12.28 5.74
N PRO A 151 11.76 -11.47 4.79
CA PRO A 151 10.96 -10.38 4.22
C PRO A 151 9.62 -10.82 3.60
N TYR A 152 9.55 -12.07 3.13
CA TYR A 152 8.38 -12.66 2.49
C TYR A 152 7.62 -13.66 3.39
N ALA A 153 7.90 -13.69 4.69
CA ALA A 153 7.22 -14.60 5.59
C ALA A 153 5.70 -14.34 5.63
N PHE A 154 4.90 -15.39 5.43
CA PHE A 154 3.43 -15.32 5.53
C PHE A 154 2.92 -15.37 6.96
N LYS A 155 3.80 -15.71 7.92
CA LYS A 155 3.46 -15.81 9.33
C LYS A 155 4.68 -15.46 10.20
N SER A 156 4.45 -14.69 11.24
CA SER A 156 5.46 -14.25 12.22
C SER A 156 5.12 -14.74 13.62
N GLU A 157 6.12 -14.91 14.46
CA GLU A 157 5.92 -15.11 15.88
C GLU A 157 5.26 -13.87 16.52
N ASN A 158 4.52 -14.10 17.61
CA ASN A 158 4.03 -13.00 18.43
C ASN A 158 5.19 -12.37 19.20
N ARG A 159 5.18 -11.04 19.26
CA ARG A 159 6.17 -10.28 20.04
C ARG A 159 6.23 -10.74 21.51
N PRO A 160 7.38 -10.71 22.17
CA PRO A 160 8.66 -10.12 21.77
C PRO A 160 9.51 -11.00 20.85
N ASN A 161 9.05 -12.17 20.48
CA ASN A 161 9.76 -13.07 19.56
C ASN A 161 9.76 -12.48 18.14
N THR A 162 10.75 -12.89 17.35
CA THR A 162 11.03 -12.28 16.04
C THR A 162 11.33 -13.28 14.94
N ALA A 163 11.03 -14.57 15.13
CA ALA A 163 11.21 -15.55 14.07
C ALA A 163 10.05 -15.50 13.06
N SER A 164 10.37 -15.82 11.83
CA SER A 164 9.39 -16.16 10.80
C SER A 164 8.89 -17.59 11.01
N ILE A 165 7.69 -17.89 10.57
CA ILE A 165 7.08 -19.22 10.67
C ILE A 165 6.69 -19.67 9.26
N VAL A 166 7.07 -20.89 8.88
CA VAL A 166 6.64 -21.49 7.61
C VAL A 166 5.11 -21.57 7.60
N GLY A 167 4.47 -20.90 6.65
CA GLY A 167 3.03 -20.82 6.52
C GLY A 167 2.56 -20.90 5.07
N GLU A 168 1.32 -21.30 4.86
CA GLU A 168 0.66 -21.31 3.57
C GLU A 168 -0.55 -20.38 3.57
N THR A 169 -0.86 -19.76 2.43
CA THR A 169 -1.93 -18.76 2.30
C THR A 169 -3.19 -19.32 1.66
N ASP A 170 -3.16 -20.50 1.06
CA ASP A 170 -4.20 -21.02 0.17
C ASP A 170 -5.19 -22.01 0.82
N LYS A 171 -5.12 -22.18 2.16
CA LYS A 171 -5.98 -23.14 2.88
C LYS A 171 -7.37 -22.61 3.27
N TYR A 172 -7.58 -21.30 3.20
CA TYR A 172 -8.87 -20.71 3.52
C TYR A 172 -9.90 -20.95 2.41
N LYS A 173 -11.13 -21.34 2.80
CA LYS A 173 -12.24 -21.54 1.85
C LYS A 173 -13.18 -20.33 1.93
N TRP A 174 -13.08 -19.46 0.93
CA TRP A 174 -13.88 -18.25 0.81
C TRP A 174 -15.38 -18.55 0.57
N ASN A 175 -16.24 -17.77 1.21
CA ASN A 175 -17.69 -17.79 1.01
C ASN A 175 -18.22 -16.47 0.42
N ASP A 176 -17.36 -15.56 0.00
CA ASP A 176 -17.64 -14.22 -0.53
C ASP A 176 -17.95 -14.15 -2.03
N LYS A 177 -18.29 -15.26 -2.67
CA LYS A 177 -18.52 -15.32 -4.12
C LYS A 177 -19.55 -14.28 -4.61
N SER A 178 -20.58 -14.00 -3.84
CA SER A 178 -21.61 -13.00 -4.16
C SER A 178 -21.02 -11.59 -4.20
N TRP A 179 -20.18 -11.25 -3.21
CA TRP A 179 -19.45 -9.98 -3.16
C TRP A 179 -18.51 -9.82 -4.35
N MET A 180 -17.69 -10.83 -4.65
CA MET A 180 -16.76 -10.80 -5.78
C MET A 180 -17.44 -10.62 -7.12
N LEU A 181 -18.68 -11.14 -7.30
CA LEU A 181 -19.50 -10.88 -8.49
C LEU A 181 -20.06 -9.46 -8.53
N LYS A 182 -20.48 -8.91 -7.37
CA LYS A 182 -20.93 -7.52 -7.21
C LYS A 182 -19.78 -6.55 -7.51
N ARG A 183 -18.58 -6.81 -6.93
CA ARG A 183 -17.36 -6.00 -7.11
C ARG A 183 -16.99 -5.84 -8.58
N LYS A 184 -17.10 -6.89 -9.42
CA LYS A 184 -16.82 -6.81 -10.87
C LYS A 184 -17.67 -5.79 -11.62
N ARG A 185 -18.79 -5.35 -11.05
CA ARG A 185 -19.73 -4.37 -11.66
C ARG A 185 -19.74 -3.04 -10.91
N PHE A 186 -18.91 -2.93 -9.88
CA PHE A 186 -18.88 -1.74 -9.04
C PHE A 186 -18.22 -0.59 -9.78
N ASN A 187 -18.96 0.54 -9.90
CA ASN A 187 -18.39 1.80 -10.38
C ASN A 187 -18.07 2.68 -9.18
N MET A 188 -16.81 2.69 -8.79
CA MET A 188 -16.34 3.44 -7.61
C MET A 188 -16.55 4.95 -7.73
N TYR A 189 -16.57 5.49 -8.94
CA TYR A 189 -16.72 6.93 -9.15
C TYR A 189 -18.16 7.40 -8.96
N GLU A 190 -19.13 6.63 -9.41
CA GLU A 190 -20.56 6.96 -9.34
C GLU A 190 -21.25 6.44 -8.07
N SER A 191 -20.72 5.38 -7.46
CA SER A 191 -21.31 4.79 -6.26
C SER A 191 -21.06 5.65 -5.01
N PRO A 192 -22.01 5.75 -4.08
CA PRO A 192 -21.75 6.34 -2.76
C PRO A 192 -20.72 5.47 -2.02
N ILE A 193 -19.70 6.12 -1.44
CA ILE A 193 -18.67 5.47 -0.62
C ILE A 193 -18.59 6.24 0.69
N ASN A 194 -18.80 5.52 1.79
CA ASN A 194 -18.68 5.98 3.16
C ASN A 194 -17.79 4.98 3.91
N ILE A 195 -16.62 5.44 4.36
CA ILE A 195 -15.54 4.62 4.90
C ILE A 195 -15.48 4.79 6.42
N TYR A 196 -15.41 3.68 7.12
CA TYR A 196 -15.09 3.62 8.55
C TYR A 196 -13.63 3.25 8.70
N GLU A 197 -12.79 4.20 9.05
CA GLU A 197 -11.37 3.97 9.32
C GLU A 197 -11.20 3.44 10.74
N MET A 198 -10.41 2.37 10.93
CA MET A 198 -10.25 1.77 12.25
C MET A 198 -8.89 1.11 12.48
N HIS A 199 -8.43 1.17 13.73
CA HIS A 199 -7.37 0.34 14.26
C HIS A 199 -7.97 -0.83 15.05
N LEU A 200 -7.70 -2.06 14.61
CA LEU A 200 -8.33 -3.25 15.18
C LEU A 200 -8.07 -3.41 16.69
N GLY A 201 -6.84 -3.12 17.14
CA GLY A 201 -6.42 -3.30 18.52
C GLY A 201 -7.05 -2.32 19.51
N SER A 202 -7.44 -1.11 19.06
CA SER A 202 -8.04 -0.10 19.94
C SER A 202 -9.54 0.11 19.71
N TRP A 203 -10.16 -0.63 18.77
CA TRP A 203 -11.60 -0.53 18.52
C TRP A 203 -12.43 -0.95 19.75
N LYS A 204 -12.15 -2.14 20.27
CA LYS A 204 -12.73 -2.66 21.52
C LYS A 204 -11.73 -3.59 22.21
N THR A 205 -11.83 -3.67 23.51
CA THR A 205 -11.05 -4.61 24.31
C THR A 205 -11.98 -5.48 25.15
N LYS A 206 -11.53 -6.68 25.51
CA LYS A 206 -12.20 -7.59 26.42
C LYS A 206 -11.19 -8.07 27.46
N ASP A 207 -11.50 -7.84 28.74
CA ASP A 207 -10.62 -8.19 29.86
C ASP A 207 -9.19 -7.63 29.66
N GLU A 208 -9.10 -6.36 29.24
CA GLU A 208 -7.85 -5.63 28.93
C GLU A 208 -7.00 -6.24 27.79
N LYS A 209 -7.58 -7.16 27.01
CA LYS A 209 -6.93 -7.79 25.85
C LYS A 209 -7.55 -7.32 24.55
N PHE A 210 -6.77 -7.35 23.50
CA PHE A 210 -7.26 -7.13 22.13
C PHE A 210 -8.30 -8.19 21.79
N LEU A 211 -9.32 -7.80 21.03
CA LEU A 211 -10.19 -8.76 20.36
C LEU A 211 -9.42 -9.50 19.26
N THR A 212 -9.75 -10.77 19.11
CA THR A 212 -9.26 -11.56 17.96
C THR A 212 -9.99 -11.16 16.67
N TYR A 213 -9.41 -11.47 15.51
CA TYR A 213 -10.08 -11.27 14.21
C TYR A 213 -11.49 -11.88 14.19
N ARG A 214 -11.68 -13.05 14.80
CA ARG A 214 -12.99 -13.71 14.86
C ARG A 214 -13.97 -12.98 15.77
N GLU A 215 -13.56 -12.54 16.95
CA GLU A 215 -14.43 -11.75 17.84
C GLU A 215 -14.82 -10.41 17.25
N ILE A 216 -13.94 -9.81 16.44
CA ILE A 216 -14.26 -8.61 15.66
C ILE A 216 -15.28 -8.93 14.57
N ALA A 217 -15.12 -10.06 13.86
CA ALA A 217 -16.04 -10.50 12.81
C ALA A 217 -17.47 -10.74 13.30
N GLU A 218 -17.66 -11.12 14.57
CA GLU A 218 -18.99 -11.30 15.19
C GLU A 218 -19.74 -9.96 15.40
N GLN A 219 -19.04 -8.83 15.46
CA GLN A 219 -19.62 -7.55 15.88
C GLN A 219 -19.56 -6.48 14.81
N LEU A 220 -18.42 -6.37 14.11
CA LEU A 220 -18.12 -5.26 13.21
C LEU A 220 -19.06 -5.19 12.00
N PRO A 221 -19.38 -6.29 11.28
CA PRO A 221 -20.23 -6.22 10.09
C PRO A 221 -21.60 -5.59 10.37
N ASN A 222 -22.27 -6.03 11.42
CA ASN A 222 -23.59 -5.50 11.80
C ASN A 222 -23.50 -4.01 12.18
N TYR A 223 -22.49 -3.63 12.96
CA TYR A 223 -22.27 -2.24 13.35
C TYR A 223 -22.11 -1.34 12.12
N LEU A 224 -21.31 -1.75 11.14
CA LEU A 224 -21.06 -0.96 9.92
C LEU A 224 -22.31 -0.81 9.05
N VAL A 225 -23.10 -1.88 8.93
CA VAL A 225 -24.39 -1.86 8.20
C VAL A 225 -25.38 -0.92 8.88
N ASP A 226 -25.55 -1.04 10.20
CA ASP A 226 -26.48 -0.21 10.98
C ASP A 226 -26.11 1.27 10.93
N MET A 227 -24.82 1.59 10.87
CA MET A 227 -24.30 2.97 10.77
C MET A 227 -24.24 3.50 9.33
N GLY A 228 -24.58 2.69 8.32
CA GLY A 228 -24.62 3.09 6.91
C GLY A 228 -23.25 3.24 6.25
N TYR A 229 -22.22 2.55 6.76
CA TYR A 229 -20.93 2.47 6.10
C TYR A 229 -20.96 1.48 4.93
N THR A 230 -20.17 1.75 3.90
CA THR A 230 -20.04 0.89 2.72
C THR A 230 -18.72 0.13 2.69
N HIS A 231 -17.71 0.69 3.33
CA HIS A 231 -16.36 0.13 3.42
C HIS A 231 -15.80 0.33 4.83
N VAL A 232 -14.89 -0.55 5.20
CA VAL A 232 -13.99 -0.36 6.34
C VAL A 232 -12.57 -0.18 5.81
N GLU A 233 -11.86 0.81 6.33
CA GLU A 233 -10.42 0.99 6.12
C GLU A 233 -9.69 0.56 7.38
N ILE A 234 -8.87 -0.47 7.26
CA ILE A 234 -8.12 -1.06 8.38
C ILE A 234 -6.71 -0.50 8.35
N LEU A 235 -6.30 0.16 9.45
CA LEU A 235 -4.94 0.63 9.65
C LEU A 235 -3.93 -0.52 9.46
N PRO A 236 -2.62 -0.26 9.24
CA PRO A 236 -1.67 -1.25 8.74
C PRO A 236 -1.72 -2.56 9.52
N ILE A 237 -2.08 -3.65 8.82
CA ILE A 237 -2.30 -4.99 9.40
C ILE A 237 -1.03 -5.84 9.41
N ILE A 238 0.06 -5.34 8.85
CA ILE A 238 1.33 -6.06 8.77
C ILE A 238 1.96 -6.28 10.15
N GLU A 239 2.81 -7.30 10.27
CA GLU A 239 3.52 -7.55 11.53
C GLU A 239 4.50 -6.40 11.84
N HIS A 240 4.50 -5.96 13.09
CA HIS A 240 5.28 -4.82 13.58
C HIS A 240 5.72 -5.01 15.04
N PRO A 241 6.90 -4.50 15.47
CA PRO A 241 7.42 -4.72 16.81
C PRO A 241 6.74 -3.88 17.88
N LEU A 242 6.35 -2.64 17.57
CA LEU A 242 5.85 -1.64 18.51
C LEU A 242 4.34 -1.43 18.38
N ASP A 243 3.56 -1.76 19.42
CA ASP A 243 2.10 -1.58 19.43
C ASP A 243 1.68 -0.13 19.17
N ALA A 244 2.40 0.83 19.77
CA ALA A 244 2.11 2.24 19.64
C ALA A 244 2.30 2.79 18.21
N SER A 245 2.95 2.04 17.32
CA SER A 245 3.07 2.42 15.91
C SER A 245 1.81 2.13 15.08
N TRP A 246 0.85 1.38 15.63
CA TRP A 246 -0.37 0.95 14.93
C TRP A 246 -0.13 0.25 13.59
N GLY A 247 1.09 -0.29 13.41
CA GLY A 247 1.50 -0.98 12.20
C GLY A 247 2.25 -0.12 11.18
N TYR A 248 2.36 1.20 11.38
CA TYR A 248 3.12 2.08 10.47
C TYR A 248 4.64 1.85 10.51
N GLN A 249 5.14 1.10 11.50
CA GLN A 249 6.55 0.69 11.58
C GLN A 249 6.68 -0.83 11.36
N GLY A 250 6.37 -1.28 10.15
CA GLY A 250 6.29 -2.70 9.79
C GLY A 250 7.64 -3.39 9.67
N VAL A 251 7.64 -4.72 9.98
CA VAL A 251 8.75 -5.65 9.74
C VAL A 251 8.36 -6.81 8.84
N GLY A 252 7.09 -7.24 8.85
CA GLY A 252 6.59 -8.40 8.12
C GLY A 252 5.52 -8.03 7.11
N TYR A 253 5.92 -7.57 5.92
CA TYR A 253 5.02 -7.03 4.89
C TYR A 253 4.01 -8.04 4.34
N TYR A 254 4.31 -9.33 4.38
CA TYR A 254 3.45 -10.42 3.90
C TYR A 254 2.76 -11.19 5.03
N SER A 255 2.96 -10.78 6.30
CA SER A 255 2.39 -11.42 7.47
C SER A 255 1.34 -10.52 8.11
N VAL A 256 0.11 -11.02 8.28
CA VAL A 256 -0.85 -10.34 9.15
C VAL A 256 -0.31 -10.34 10.57
N THR A 257 -0.51 -9.25 11.31
CA THR A 257 -0.04 -9.20 12.69
C THR A 257 -0.63 -10.34 13.52
N SER A 258 0.25 -11.03 14.24
CA SER A 258 -0.08 -12.17 15.12
C SER A 258 -0.85 -11.78 16.38
N ARG A 259 -0.99 -10.47 16.65
CA ARG A 259 -1.68 -9.92 17.84
C ARG A 259 -3.12 -10.34 17.97
N TYR A 260 -3.82 -10.47 16.83
CA TYR A 260 -5.28 -10.69 16.78
C TYR A 260 -5.65 -12.09 16.25
N GLY A 261 -4.66 -12.92 15.91
CA GLY A 261 -4.88 -14.26 15.35
C GLY A 261 -3.92 -14.59 14.20
N ASN A 262 -4.39 -15.32 13.21
CA ASN A 262 -3.61 -15.77 12.08
C ASN A 262 -4.25 -15.34 10.74
N ALA A 263 -3.58 -15.61 9.61
CA ALA A 263 -4.05 -15.25 8.28
C ALA A 263 -5.45 -15.77 7.94
N ASN A 264 -5.80 -17.01 8.36
CA ASN A 264 -7.13 -17.57 8.12
C ASN A 264 -8.22 -16.88 8.96
N ASP A 265 -7.88 -16.41 10.16
CA ASP A 265 -8.82 -15.66 11.01
C ASP A 265 -9.06 -14.26 10.42
N PHE A 266 -8.04 -13.64 9.85
CA PHE A 266 -8.20 -12.36 9.14
C PHE A 266 -9.01 -12.53 7.83
N LYS A 267 -8.77 -13.60 7.06
CA LYS A 267 -9.61 -13.94 5.90
C LYS A 267 -11.06 -14.18 6.30
N TYR A 268 -11.31 -14.80 7.46
CA TYR A 268 -12.65 -14.98 8.01
C TYR A 268 -13.33 -13.62 8.31
N LEU A 269 -12.62 -12.68 8.92
CA LEU A 269 -13.14 -11.33 9.15
C LEU A 269 -13.55 -10.65 7.83
N ILE A 270 -12.69 -10.73 6.80
CA ILE A 270 -12.98 -10.15 5.48
C ILE A 270 -14.20 -10.84 4.83
N ASP A 271 -14.29 -12.16 4.92
CA ASP A 271 -15.40 -12.96 4.39
C ASP A 271 -16.75 -12.54 5.02
N GLU A 272 -16.79 -12.36 6.34
CA GLU A 272 -17.97 -11.87 7.06
C GLU A 272 -18.34 -10.43 6.68
N LEU A 273 -17.36 -9.54 6.50
CA LEU A 273 -17.59 -8.18 5.99
C LEU A 273 -18.17 -8.19 4.58
N HIS A 274 -17.62 -8.97 3.67
CA HIS A 274 -18.13 -9.15 2.31
C HIS A 274 -19.55 -9.72 2.28
N ASN A 275 -19.85 -10.71 3.12
CA ASN A 275 -21.20 -11.27 3.24
C ASN A 275 -22.22 -10.26 3.78
N ALA A 276 -21.78 -9.31 4.61
CA ALA A 276 -22.59 -8.17 5.04
C ALA A 276 -22.69 -7.04 4.00
N GLY A 277 -21.97 -7.14 2.89
CA GLY A 277 -21.98 -6.13 1.83
C GLY A 277 -21.02 -4.96 2.05
N ILE A 278 -20.03 -5.13 2.93
CA ILE A 278 -18.99 -4.13 3.29
C ILE A 278 -17.69 -4.47 2.58
N GLY A 279 -17.12 -3.50 1.84
CA GLY A 279 -15.80 -3.63 1.23
C GLY A 279 -14.68 -3.37 2.23
N VAL A 280 -13.48 -3.91 1.96
CA VAL A 280 -12.33 -3.79 2.84
C VAL A 280 -11.19 -3.06 2.13
N ILE A 281 -10.73 -1.97 2.73
CA ILE A 281 -9.58 -1.17 2.30
C ILE A 281 -8.46 -1.44 3.31
N LEU A 282 -7.23 -1.67 2.83
CA LEU A 282 -6.06 -1.74 3.70
C LEU A 282 -5.24 -0.45 3.58
N ASP A 283 -4.78 0.01 4.74
CA ASP A 283 -3.74 1.01 4.82
C ASP A 283 -2.37 0.36 4.56
N TRP A 284 -1.64 0.86 3.56
CA TRP A 284 -0.40 0.30 3.05
C TRP A 284 0.73 1.33 3.13
N VAL A 285 1.86 0.92 3.71
CA VAL A 285 3.01 1.79 4.00
C VAL A 285 4.20 1.44 3.11
N PRO A 286 4.26 1.89 1.85
CA PRO A 286 5.37 1.60 0.94
C PRO A 286 6.52 2.61 1.02
N SER A 287 6.36 3.68 1.78
CA SER A 287 7.33 4.77 1.83
C SER A 287 8.51 4.46 2.73
N HIS A 288 8.27 3.80 3.87
CA HIS A 288 9.28 3.57 4.90
C HIS A 288 9.02 2.31 5.73
N PHE A 289 10.03 1.88 6.50
CA PHE A 289 9.96 0.76 7.44
C PHE A 289 10.81 1.04 8.68
N CYS A 290 10.61 0.26 9.77
CA CYS A 290 11.35 0.45 11.01
C CYS A 290 12.78 -0.06 10.92
N LYS A 291 13.66 0.45 11.83
CA LYS A 291 15.09 0.12 11.88
C LYS A 291 15.43 -1.06 12.80
N ASP A 292 14.44 -1.88 13.14
CA ASP A 292 14.68 -3.06 13.97
C ASP A 292 15.64 -4.02 13.29
N SER A 293 16.68 -4.42 14.02
CA SER A 293 17.82 -5.18 13.48
C SER A 293 17.45 -6.54 12.89
N HIS A 294 16.33 -7.12 13.34
CA HIS A 294 15.83 -8.40 12.82
C HIS A 294 15.01 -8.26 11.53
N GLY A 295 14.55 -7.04 11.19
CA GLY A 295 13.73 -6.73 10.02
C GLY A 295 14.55 -6.43 8.75
N LEU A 296 13.97 -5.57 7.90
CA LEU A 296 14.54 -5.21 6.59
C LEU A 296 15.81 -4.35 6.69
N TYR A 297 15.93 -3.53 7.74
CA TYR A 297 17.01 -2.56 7.89
C TYR A 297 18.39 -3.22 7.81
N MET A 298 19.24 -2.74 6.89
CA MET A 298 20.58 -3.28 6.64
C MET A 298 20.56 -4.83 6.52
N PHE A 299 19.67 -5.36 5.63
CA PHE A 299 19.35 -6.78 5.62
C PHE A 299 20.58 -7.68 5.47
N ASP A 300 21.49 -7.36 4.55
CA ASP A 300 22.76 -8.07 4.37
C ASP A 300 23.95 -7.37 5.02
N GLY A 301 23.69 -6.47 5.98
CA GLY A 301 24.71 -5.63 6.63
C GLY A 301 25.03 -4.34 5.87
N THR A 302 24.32 -4.11 4.76
CA THR A 302 24.39 -2.90 3.93
C THR A 302 22.98 -2.44 3.57
N PRO A 303 22.77 -1.20 3.07
CA PRO A 303 21.48 -0.76 2.55
C PRO A 303 20.98 -1.69 1.42
N THR A 304 20.01 -2.58 1.74
CA THR A 304 19.47 -3.57 0.81
C THR A 304 18.15 -3.10 0.24
N TYR A 305 17.15 -2.88 1.10
CA TYR A 305 15.81 -2.39 0.71
C TYR A 305 15.73 -0.86 0.72
N GLU A 306 16.58 -0.21 1.45
CA GLU A 306 16.69 1.23 1.62
C GLU A 306 17.69 1.87 0.65
N TYR A 307 17.61 3.21 0.52
CA TYR A 307 18.58 3.99 -0.27
C TYR A 307 20.00 3.87 0.27
N ASP A 308 20.98 3.84 -0.64
CA ASP A 308 22.42 3.82 -0.27
C ASP A 308 22.83 5.16 0.35
N GLU A 309 22.33 6.29 -0.16
CA GLU A 309 22.59 7.62 0.36
C GLU A 309 21.86 7.84 1.70
N GLU A 310 22.61 8.15 2.75
CA GLU A 310 22.09 8.34 4.10
C GLU A 310 21.00 9.42 4.15
N TRP A 311 21.23 10.56 3.49
CA TRP A 311 20.28 11.67 3.47
C TRP A 311 18.91 11.27 2.89
N LYS A 312 18.87 10.37 1.91
CA LYS A 312 17.65 9.90 1.26
C LYS A 312 17.01 8.73 2.02
N ARG A 313 17.87 7.89 2.65
CA ARG A 313 17.48 6.75 3.46
C ARG A 313 16.79 7.15 4.76
N GLU A 314 17.37 8.12 5.50
CA GLU A 314 16.92 8.46 6.83
C GLU A 314 15.65 9.30 6.83
N ASN A 315 14.58 8.77 7.44
CA ASN A 315 13.38 9.55 7.75
C ASN A 315 13.47 10.05 9.19
N LYS A 316 14.02 11.27 9.36
CA LYS A 316 14.28 11.85 10.68
C LYS A 316 13.00 12.12 11.47
N GLY A 317 11.92 12.49 10.80
CA GLY A 317 10.64 12.85 11.42
C GLY A 317 9.99 11.67 12.15
N TRP A 318 10.12 10.46 11.61
CA TRP A 318 9.50 9.24 12.15
C TRP A 318 10.51 8.25 12.73
N GLY A 319 11.81 8.52 12.61
CA GLY A 319 12.87 7.61 13.06
C GLY A 319 12.95 6.30 12.26
N THR A 320 12.39 6.29 11.06
CA THR A 320 12.28 5.13 10.16
C THR A 320 13.30 5.22 9.02
N CYS A 321 13.24 4.25 8.11
CA CYS A 321 14.10 4.14 6.94
C CYS A 321 13.27 4.12 5.67
N ASN A 322 13.57 4.99 4.68
CA ASN A 322 12.85 5.02 3.42
C ASN A 322 13.28 3.88 2.50
N PHE A 323 12.32 3.23 1.84
CA PHE A 323 12.59 2.28 0.77
C PHE A 323 13.27 2.95 -0.42
N ASP A 324 14.24 2.26 -1.04
CA ASP A 324 14.78 2.67 -2.32
C ASP A 324 13.82 2.27 -3.46
N LEU A 325 12.93 3.19 -3.80
CA LEU A 325 11.91 2.98 -4.82
C LEU A 325 12.48 2.97 -6.26
N GLY A 326 13.78 3.22 -6.41
CA GLY A 326 14.52 3.08 -7.67
C GLY A 326 15.07 1.66 -7.89
N LYS A 327 15.31 0.87 -6.82
CA LYS A 327 15.81 -0.51 -6.96
C LYS A 327 14.75 -1.41 -7.57
N PRO A 328 15.04 -2.12 -8.67
CA PRO A 328 14.07 -3.02 -9.31
C PRO A 328 13.55 -4.11 -8.38
N GLU A 329 14.41 -4.69 -7.55
CA GLU A 329 14.06 -5.75 -6.61
C GLU A 329 13.10 -5.25 -5.51
N VAL A 330 13.28 -4.00 -5.06
CA VAL A 330 12.36 -3.34 -4.11
C VAL A 330 11.01 -3.07 -4.76
N LYS A 331 10.98 -2.67 -6.04
CA LYS A 331 9.73 -2.56 -6.81
C LYS A 331 9.00 -3.90 -6.90
N SER A 332 9.72 -4.98 -7.26
CA SER A 332 9.15 -6.33 -7.29
C SER A 332 8.61 -6.74 -5.92
N PHE A 333 9.33 -6.45 -4.82
CA PHE A 333 8.89 -6.72 -3.45
C PHE A 333 7.59 -5.98 -3.11
N LEU A 334 7.52 -4.67 -3.32
CA LEU A 334 6.38 -3.84 -2.91
C LEU A 334 5.16 -4.05 -3.81
N ILE A 335 5.32 -4.16 -5.13
CA ILE A 335 4.18 -4.42 -6.04
C ILE A 335 3.65 -5.84 -5.82
N SER A 336 4.52 -6.82 -5.63
CA SER A 336 4.11 -8.18 -5.26
C SER A 336 3.35 -8.21 -3.94
N ASN A 337 3.69 -7.35 -2.98
CA ASN A 337 2.98 -7.22 -1.72
C ASN A 337 1.54 -6.69 -1.91
N LEU A 338 1.33 -5.71 -2.78
CA LEU A 338 -0.02 -5.25 -3.16
C LEU A 338 -0.84 -6.38 -3.79
N PHE A 339 -0.27 -7.09 -4.75
CA PHE A 339 -0.92 -8.23 -5.41
C PHE A 339 -1.28 -9.34 -4.42
N PHE A 340 -0.40 -9.62 -3.45
CA PHE A 340 -0.65 -10.57 -2.38
C PHE A 340 -1.89 -10.20 -1.55
N TRP A 341 -2.00 -8.96 -1.08
CA TRP A 341 -3.17 -8.53 -0.30
C TRP A 341 -4.45 -8.59 -1.13
N ILE A 342 -4.41 -8.15 -2.39
CA ILE A 342 -5.59 -8.15 -3.26
C ILE A 342 -6.04 -9.57 -3.62
N ARG A 343 -5.10 -10.48 -3.93
CA ARG A 343 -5.43 -11.84 -4.39
C ARG A 343 -5.71 -12.82 -3.27
N GLU A 344 -4.84 -12.84 -2.26
CA GLU A 344 -4.92 -13.82 -1.18
C GLU A 344 -5.92 -13.43 -0.09
N PHE A 345 -6.20 -12.13 0.04
CA PHE A 345 -7.12 -11.59 1.05
C PHE A 345 -8.36 -10.90 0.48
N HIS A 346 -8.55 -10.92 -0.84
CA HIS A 346 -9.71 -10.33 -1.52
C HIS A 346 -9.96 -8.84 -1.24
N ILE A 347 -8.92 -8.07 -0.90
CA ILE A 347 -9.00 -6.64 -0.55
C ILE A 347 -9.59 -5.82 -1.70
N ASP A 348 -10.47 -4.87 -1.39
CA ASP A 348 -11.24 -4.04 -2.33
C ASP A 348 -10.61 -2.68 -2.60
N GLY A 349 -9.67 -2.25 -1.76
CA GLY A 349 -8.95 -1.00 -1.92
C GLY A 349 -7.68 -0.93 -1.09
N ILE A 350 -6.79 -0.05 -1.52
CA ILE A 350 -5.51 0.24 -0.86
C ILE A 350 -5.44 1.75 -0.63
N ARG A 351 -5.24 2.17 0.62
CA ARG A 351 -4.84 3.53 0.97
C ARG A 351 -3.33 3.55 1.09
N ASN A 352 -2.67 4.37 0.28
CA ASN A 352 -1.23 4.55 0.33
C ASN A 352 -0.89 5.65 1.33
N ASP A 353 -0.21 5.26 2.40
CA ASP A 353 0.31 6.14 3.44
C ASP A 353 1.42 7.04 2.93
N ALA A 354 1.44 8.30 3.40
CA ALA A 354 2.53 9.24 3.26
C ALA A 354 3.03 9.44 1.81
N VAL A 355 2.13 9.59 0.84
CA VAL A 355 2.50 9.83 -0.57
C VAL A 355 3.36 11.09 -0.73
N SER A 356 3.10 12.14 0.05
CA SER A 356 3.95 13.35 0.05
C SER A 356 5.41 13.05 0.40
N ASN A 357 5.66 12.15 1.36
CA ASN A 357 7.03 11.72 1.72
C ASN A 357 7.73 10.99 0.57
N MET A 358 6.95 10.29 -0.27
CA MET A 358 7.49 9.61 -1.46
C MET A 358 7.81 10.61 -2.57
N LEU A 359 6.93 11.59 -2.80
CA LEU A 359 7.02 12.52 -3.93
C LEU A 359 8.12 13.57 -3.79
N TYR A 360 8.40 14.03 -2.56
CA TYR A 360 9.31 15.17 -2.34
C TYR A 360 10.58 14.76 -1.61
N LEU A 361 11.73 15.06 -2.21
CA LEU A 361 13.04 14.80 -1.64
C LEU A 361 13.31 15.58 -0.34
N SER A 362 12.68 16.75 -0.17
CA SER A 362 12.82 17.59 1.03
C SER A 362 11.70 17.39 2.06
N TYR A 363 10.78 16.42 1.89
CA TYR A 363 9.67 16.24 2.82
C TYR A 363 10.18 15.93 4.25
N GLY A 364 9.67 16.68 5.26
CA GLY A 364 10.06 16.51 6.65
C GLY A 364 11.50 16.88 6.99
N ARG A 365 12.17 17.67 6.13
CA ARG A 365 13.55 18.14 6.32
C ARG A 365 13.57 19.60 6.76
N GLU A 366 14.68 20.01 7.39
CA GLU A 366 14.94 21.40 7.74
C GLU A 366 15.19 22.24 6.47
N ASN A 367 14.97 23.55 6.53
CA ASN A 367 15.02 24.45 5.38
C ASN A 367 16.38 24.51 4.67
N ASP A 368 17.48 24.15 5.33
CA ASP A 368 18.83 24.10 4.79
C ASP A 368 19.21 22.71 4.21
N GLU A 369 18.36 21.69 4.37
CA GLU A 369 18.55 20.36 3.84
C GLU A 369 17.90 20.22 2.45
N TRP A 370 18.46 20.91 1.45
CA TRP A 370 17.97 20.86 0.07
C TRP A 370 18.81 19.94 -0.81
N TYR A 371 18.17 18.89 -1.32
CA TYR A 371 18.78 17.91 -2.23
C TYR A 371 17.94 17.82 -3.51
N PRO A 372 18.26 18.55 -4.57
CA PRO A 372 17.49 18.55 -5.79
C PRO A 372 17.69 17.26 -6.60
N ASN A 373 16.71 16.92 -7.43
CA ASN A 373 16.84 15.89 -8.45
C ASN A 373 17.75 16.35 -9.61
N ILE A 374 17.95 15.50 -10.63
CA ILE A 374 18.81 15.78 -11.79
C ILE A 374 18.35 17.00 -12.62
N TYR A 375 17.13 17.49 -12.45
CA TYR A 375 16.60 18.69 -13.11
C TYR A 375 16.66 19.93 -12.21
N GLY A 376 17.18 19.83 -11.00
CA GLY A 376 17.23 20.92 -10.02
C GLY A 376 15.92 21.11 -9.24
N GLU A 377 14.99 20.15 -9.31
CA GLU A 377 13.67 20.19 -8.69
C GLU A 377 13.59 19.31 -7.43
N ASN A 378 12.48 19.43 -6.68
CA ASN A 378 12.25 18.70 -5.43
C ASN A 378 11.59 17.31 -5.61
N GLY A 379 11.21 16.94 -6.82
CA GLY A 379 10.53 15.67 -7.08
C GLY A 379 11.47 14.45 -6.97
N ASN A 380 11.05 13.41 -6.24
CA ASN A 380 11.72 12.11 -6.22
C ASN A 380 11.28 11.30 -7.46
N LEU A 381 12.10 11.33 -8.50
CA LEU A 381 11.75 10.78 -9.83
C LEU A 381 11.50 9.27 -9.77
N GLU A 382 12.28 8.53 -8.98
CA GLU A 382 12.13 7.08 -8.83
C GLU A 382 10.81 6.72 -8.14
N ALA A 383 10.44 7.47 -7.11
CA ALA A 383 9.17 7.27 -6.39
C ALA A 383 7.96 7.63 -7.26
N ILE A 384 8.05 8.74 -8.02
CA ILE A 384 7.02 9.13 -8.99
C ILE A 384 6.79 8.00 -10.00
N GLN A 385 7.87 7.43 -10.56
CA GLN A 385 7.77 6.33 -11.51
C GLN A 385 7.21 5.06 -10.84
N PHE A 386 7.65 4.73 -9.63
CA PHE A 386 7.14 3.60 -8.86
C PHE A 386 5.62 3.70 -8.61
N ILE A 387 5.14 4.90 -8.25
CA ILE A 387 3.69 5.15 -8.05
C ILE A 387 2.93 4.92 -9.35
N LYS A 388 3.41 5.43 -10.47
CA LYS A 388 2.81 5.21 -11.80
C LYS A 388 2.81 3.71 -12.16
N ASP A 389 3.91 3.01 -11.92
CA ASP A 389 4.07 1.59 -12.23
C ASP A 389 3.05 0.72 -11.47
N TYR A 390 2.94 0.87 -10.13
CA TYR A 390 2.02 0.02 -9.37
C TYR A 390 0.55 0.38 -9.61
N ASN A 391 0.19 1.66 -9.77
CA ASN A 391 -1.19 2.03 -10.11
C ASN A 391 -1.60 1.45 -11.47
N SER A 392 -0.71 1.55 -12.48
CA SER A 392 -0.95 0.94 -13.80
C SER A 392 -1.14 -0.58 -13.70
N ALA A 393 -0.28 -1.27 -12.93
CA ALA A 393 -0.36 -2.72 -12.74
C ALA A 393 -1.66 -3.14 -12.03
N ILE A 394 -2.09 -2.39 -10.99
CA ILE A 394 -3.35 -2.65 -10.29
C ILE A 394 -4.54 -2.43 -11.23
N HIS A 395 -4.59 -1.34 -11.98
CA HIS A 395 -5.71 -1.04 -12.87
C HIS A 395 -5.81 -2.03 -14.04
N GLU A 396 -4.68 -2.56 -14.53
CA GLU A 396 -4.67 -3.59 -15.56
C GLU A 396 -5.23 -4.92 -15.05
N GLU A 397 -4.77 -5.38 -13.88
CA GLU A 397 -5.10 -6.70 -13.34
C GLU A 397 -6.37 -6.71 -12.47
N PHE A 398 -6.62 -5.61 -11.73
CA PHE A 398 -7.70 -5.48 -10.74
C PHE A 398 -8.50 -4.17 -10.94
N PRO A 399 -9.16 -3.95 -12.08
CA PRO A 399 -9.75 -2.66 -12.44
C PRO A 399 -10.86 -2.14 -11.51
N THR A 400 -11.30 -2.94 -10.55
CA THR A 400 -12.32 -2.57 -9.55
C THR A 400 -11.78 -2.41 -8.13
N VAL A 401 -10.46 -2.56 -7.96
CA VAL A 401 -9.78 -2.29 -6.70
C VAL A 401 -9.42 -0.81 -6.64
N MET A 402 -9.77 -0.14 -5.56
CA MET A 402 -9.50 1.28 -5.36
C MET A 402 -8.05 1.52 -4.94
N THR A 403 -7.42 2.55 -5.49
CA THR A 403 -6.16 3.10 -4.98
C THR A 403 -6.39 4.53 -4.49
N ILE A 404 -6.02 4.80 -3.25
CA ILE A 404 -6.31 6.04 -2.52
C ILE A 404 -5.00 6.64 -2.03
N ALA A 405 -4.75 7.91 -2.35
CA ALA A 405 -3.55 8.62 -1.89
C ALA A 405 -3.85 9.43 -0.63
N GLU A 406 -3.06 9.19 0.43
CA GLU A 406 -2.87 10.19 1.47
C GLU A 406 -1.76 11.13 1.01
N GLU A 407 -2.18 12.28 0.48
CA GLU A 407 -1.29 13.31 -0.06
C GLU A 407 -1.76 14.69 0.39
N SER A 408 -0.93 15.38 1.15
CA SER A 408 -1.27 16.62 1.86
C SER A 408 -0.86 17.91 1.13
N THR A 409 -0.18 17.79 -0.01
CA THR A 409 0.36 18.95 -0.73
C THR A 409 -0.48 19.37 -1.93
N ALA A 410 -0.01 20.36 -2.68
CA ALA A 410 -0.60 20.83 -3.91
C ALA A 410 -0.10 20.08 -5.17
N TRP A 411 0.44 18.87 -5.03
CA TRP A 411 0.83 18.08 -6.19
C TRP A 411 -0.36 17.83 -7.10
N ALA A 412 -0.22 18.16 -8.37
CA ALA A 412 -1.31 18.10 -9.33
C ALA A 412 -1.48 16.69 -9.93
N LYS A 413 -2.70 16.37 -10.37
CA LYS A 413 -2.99 15.14 -11.12
C LYS A 413 -2.74 13.84 -10.34
N ILE A 414 -2.91 13.85 -9.03
CA ILE A 414 -2.82 12.64 -8.20
C ILE A 414 -3.81 11.57 -8.70
N SER A 415 -5.08 11.96 -8.90
CA SER A 415 -6.16 11.06 -9.32
C SER A 415 -6.47 11.12 -10.83
N LYS A 416 -5.50 11.54 -11.64
CA LYS A 416 -5.59 11.45 -13.10
C LYS A 416 -4.88 10.20 -13.61
N PRO A 417 -5.33 9.63 -14.75
CA PRO A 417 -4.68 8.50 -15.39
C PRO A 417 -3.20 8.78 -15.69
N VAL A 418 -2.38 7.72 -15.69
CA VAL A 418 -0.95 7.81 -15.99
C VAL A 418 -0.72 8.30 -17.43
N GLU A 419 -1.61 7.95 -18.37
CA GLU A 419 -1.59 8.39 -19.77
C GLU A 419 -1.84 9.91 -19.93
N GLU A 420 -2.44 10.55 -18.94
CA GLU A 420 -2.64 12.00 -18.85
C GLU A 420 -1.56 12.70 -18.01
N ASP A 421 -0.45 12.01 -17.77
CA ASP A 421 0.64 12.43 -16.88
C ASP A 421 0.20 12.60 -15.43
N GLY A 422 -0.79 11.82 -15.00
CA GLY A 422 -1.19 11.68 -13.61
C GLY A 422 -0.40 10.60 -12.88
N LEU A 423 -0.66 10.46 -11.57
CA LEU A 423 -0.08 9.39 -10.76
C LEU A 423 -0.90 8.09 -10.78
N GLY A 424 -2.13 8.12 -11.31
CA GLY A 424 -2.96 6.96 -11.52
C GLY A 424 -3.80 6.52 -10.30
N PHE A 425 -3.82 7.25 -9.19
CA PHE A 425 -4.74 6.93 -8.10
C PHE A 425 -6.20 7.10 -8.51
N ASN A 426 -7.11 6.33 -7.90
CA ASN A 426 -8.54 6.57 -8.09
C ASN A 426 -9.02 7.78 -7.27
N PHE A 427 -8.50 7.92 -6.05
CA PHE A 427 -8.90 8.97 -5.11
C PHE A 427 -7.72 9.58 -4.38
N LYS A 428 -7.96 10.80 -3.85
CA LYS A 428 -7.05 11.53 -2.97
C LYS A 428 -7.81 12.02 -1.73
N TRP A 429 -7.21 11.93 -0.54
CA TRP A 429 -7.76 12.59 0.64
C TRP A 429 -7.75 14.11 0.47
N ASN A 430 -8.85 14.77 0.88
CA ASN A 430 -8.95 16.24 0.84
C ASN A 430 -8.46 16.86 2.15
N MET A 431 -7.14 16.89 2.34
CA MET A 431 -6.51 17.46 3.54
C MET A 431 -6.74 18.98 3.65
N GLY A 432 -6.93 19.69 2.53
CA GLY A 432 -7.28 21.11 2.52
C GLY A 432 -8.65 21.37 3.14
N TRP A 433 -9.68 20.64 2.68
CA TRP A 433 -11.01 20.69 3.28
C TRP A 433 -10.99 20.37 4.77
N MET A 434 -10.30 19.31 5.15
CA MET A 434 -10.17 18.85 6.54
C MET A 434 -9.57 19.95 7.41
N ASN A 435 -8.39 20.49 7.05
CA ASN A 435 -7.71 21.54 7.81
C ASN A 435 -8.56 22.81 7.95
N ASP A 436 -9.17 23.27 6.86
CA ASP A 436 -9.96 24.50 6.85
C ASP A 436 -11.23 24.36 7.69
N THR A 437 -11.94 23.26 7.53
CA THR A 437 -13.21 23.07 8.26
C THR A 437 -13.00 22.80 9.75
N LEU A 438 -11.95 22.07 10.14
CA LEU A 438 -11.58 21.89 11.54
C LEU A 438 -11.20 23.23 12.20
N LYS A 439 -10.36 24.03 11.56
CA LYS A 439 -10.03 25.37 12.05
C LYS A 439 -11.24 26.27 12.18
N TYR A 440 -12.24 26.13 11.29
CA TYR A 440 -13.48 26.91 11.37
C TYR A 440 -14.35 26.51 12.58
N ILE A 441 -14.50 25.21 12.84
CA ILE A 441 -15.37 24.75 13.94
C ILE A 441 -14.75 24.97 15.33
N GLU A 442 -13.43 25.03 15.41
CA GLU A 442 -12.69 25.36 16.64
C GLU A 442 -12.82 26.85 17.02
N GLU A 443 -13.15 27.72 16.08
CA GLU A 443 -13.38 29.13 16.34
C GLU A 443 -14.62 29.38 17.22
N ASP A 444 -14.52 30.36 18.12
CA ASP A 444 -15.71 30.88 18.82
C ASP A 444 -16.76 31.34 17.79
N PRO A 445 -18.03 30.92 17.90
CA PRO A 445 -19.10 31.28 16.97
C PRO A 445 -19.20 32.76 16.68
N ILE A 446 -18.85 33.65 17.63
CA ILE A 446 -18.86 35.11 17.44
C ILE A 446 -17.89 35.57 16.34
N TYR A 447 -16.79 34.85 16.13
CA TYR A 447 -15.76 35.17 15.13
C TYR A 447 -15.95 34.43 13.80
N ARG A 448 -16.74 33.36 13.72
CA ARG A 448 -16.93 32.52 12.51
C ARG A 448 -17.36 33.32 11.29
N LYS A 449 -18.12 34.38 11.46
CA LYS A 449 -18.54 35.30 10.35
C LYS A 449 -17.35 35.92 9.59
N TYR A 450 -16.18 36.00 10.20
CA TYR A 450 -14.97 36.55 9.57
C TYR A 450 -14.14 35.48 8.88
N HIS A 451 -14.46 34.19 9.07
CA HIS A 451 -13.71 33.03 8.58
C HIS A 451 -14.54 32.11 7.69
N HIS A 452 -15.67 32.62 7.16
CA HIS A 452 -16.60 31.82 6.34
C HIS A 452 -15.94 31.20 5.10
N ASN A 453 -14.89 31.84 4.55
CA ASN A 453 -14.08 31.31 3.46
C ASN A 453 -13.47 29.93 3.77
N LYS A 454 -13.16 29.61 5.01
CA LYS A 454 -12.67 28.27 5.40
C LYS A 454 -13.70 27.15 5.10
N MET A 455 -14.99 27.45 5.11
CA MET A 455 -16.05 26.50 4.77
C MET A 455 -16.31 26.39 3.26
N THR A 456 -15.98 27.42 2.49
CA THR A 456 -16.35 27.52 1.08
C THR A 456 -15.18 27.35 0.12
N PHE A 457 -13.93 27.55 0.59
CA PHE A 457 -12.75 27.54 -0.28
C PHE A 457 -12.54 26.21 -1.01
N SER A 458 -12.84 25.08 -0.37
CA SER A 458 -12.74 23.75 -1.00
C SER A 458 -13.60 23.61 -2.25
N MET A 459 -14.71 24.39 -2.37
CA MET A 459 -15.56 24.39 -3.56
C MET A 459 -14.84 24.94 -4.80
N ALA A 460 -13.79 25.74 -4.62
CA ALA A 460 -13.02 26.30 -5.74
C ALA A 460 -12.18 25.23 -6.46
N TYR A 461 -11.83 24.14 -5.76
CA TYR A 461 -10.95 23.11 -6.31
C TYR A 461 -11.52 21.68 -6.26
N HIS A 462 -12.76 21.47 -5.81
CA HIS A 462 -13.32 20.13 -5.55
C HIS A 462 -13.42 19.22 -6.80
N TYR A 463 -13.31 19.78 -8.01
CA TYR A 463 -13.24 19.02 -9.27
C TYR A 463 -11.83 18.81 -9.79
N SER A 464 -10.79 19.31 -9.12
CA SER A 464 -9.40 19.14 -9.56
C SER A 464 -8.93 17.69 -9.43
N GLU A 465 -9.43 16.99 -8.41
CA GLU A 465 -9.12 15.60 -8.09
C GLU A 465 -10.41 14.84 -7.71
N ASN A 466 -10.35 13.52 -7.65
CA ASN A 466 -11.39 12.69 -7.08
C ASN A 466 -11.20 12.60 -5.56
N PHE A 467 -11.89 13.45 -4.81
CA PHE A 467 -11.64 13.60 -3.38
C PHE A 467 -12.43 12.63 -2.50
N ILE A 468 -11.74 12.17 -1.43
CA ILE A 468 -12.36 11.63 -0.21
C ILE A 468 -12.20 12.68 0.89
N LEU A 469 -13.29 13.11 1.50
CA LEU A 469 -13.26 13.96 2.69
C LEU A 469 -12.93 13.05 3.88
N SER A 470 -11.76 13.24 4.47
CA SER A 470 -11.26 12.41 5.58
C SER A 470 -11.21 13.20 6.88
N ILE A 471 -11.68 12.58 7.94
CA ILE A 471 -11.35 12.91 9.33
C ILE A 471 -10.72 11.64 9.88
N SER A 472 -9.41 11.53 9.74
CA SER A 472 -8.65 10.32 10.03
C SER A 472 -8.16 10.27 11.47
N HIS A 473 -7.49 9.18 11.82
CA HIS A 473 -6.80 9.03 13.11
C HIS A 473 -5.82 10.18 13.38
N ASP A 474 -5.18 10.74 12.36
CA ASP A 474 -4.23 11.84 12.51
C ASP A 474 -4.85 13.12 13.09
N GLU A 475 -6.13 13.36 12.87
CA GLU A 475 -6.81 14.55 13.38
C GLU A 475 -7.38 14.36 14.78
N VAL A 476 -7.66 13.13 15.21
CA VAL A 476 -8.48 12.87 16.40
C VAL A 476 -7.82 12.03 17.50
N VAL A 477 -6.56 11.59 17.30
CA VAL A 477 -5.77 10.87 18.31
C VAL A 477 -4.43 11.55 18.58
N HIS A 478 -3.56 10.93 19.35
CA HIS A 478 -2.21 11.39 19.69
C HIS A 478 -2.18 12.82 20.28
N GLY A 479 -3.05 13.09 21.26
CA GLY A 479 -3.12 14.38 21.95
C GLY A 479 -3.95 15.45 21.24
N LYS A 480 -4.53 15.17 20.07
CA LYS A 480 -5.38 16.12 19.32
C LYS A 480 -6.84 16.12 19.76
N GLY A 481 -7.26 15.10 20.53
CA GLY A 481 -8.61 14.96 21.09
C GLY A 481 -9.67 14.51 20.07
N ALA A 482 -10.72 13.82 20.56
CA ALA A 482 -11.82 13.35 19.71
C ALA A 482 -12.52 14.51 18.97
N LEU A 483 -13.13 14.23 17.81
CA LEU A 483 -13.77 15.23 16.97
C LEU A 483 -14.80 16.08 17.75
N VAL A 484 -15.59 15.48 18.66
CA VAL A 484 -16.52 16.20 19.53
C VAL A 484 -15.85 17.25 20.41
N ASN A 485 -14.59 17.01 20.80
CA ASN A 485 -13.85 17.94 21.68
C ASN A 485 -13.32 19.17 20.93
N LYS A 486 -13.27 19.11 19.59
CA LYS A 486 -12.93 20.25 18.74
C LYS A 486 -14.11 21.21 18.56
N MET A 487 -15.33 20.81 18.93
CA MET A 487 -16.50 21.64 18.85
C MET A 487 -16.52 22.67 19.98
N TRP A 488 -17.01 23.87 19.68
CA TRP A 488 -17.11 24.96 20.63
C TRP A 488 -18.32 24.80 21.58
N GLY A 489 -18.16 25.30 22.81
CA GLY A 489 -19.24 25.43 23.78
C GLY A 489 -19.26 24.35 24.88
N ASP A 490 -20.38 24.27 25.60
CA ASP A 490 -20.64 23.26 26.60
C ASP A 490 -20.89 21.87 26.00
N TYR A 491 -21.11 20.89 26.84
CA TYR A 491 -21.32 19.50 26.42
C TYR A 491 -22.47 19.36 25.39
N TRP A 492 -23.59 20.03 25.58
CA TRP A 492 -24.76 19.99 24.66
C TRP A 492 -24.39 20.63 23.30
N ASN A 493 -23.78 21.80 23.35
CA ASN A 493 -23.36 22.54 22.13
C ASN A 493 -22.29 21.81 21.35
N LYS A 494 -21.36 21.09 22.01
CA LYS A 494 -20.36 20.25 21.33
C LYS A 494 -21.02 19.18 20.49
N PHE A 495 -22.00 18.43 21.02
CA PHE A 495 -22.71 17.42 20.23
C PHE A 495 -23.60 18.02 19.14
N ALA A 496 -24.20 19.19 19.39
CA ALA A 496 -24.94 19.93 18.36
C ALA A 496 -24.00 20.38 17.22
N GLY A 497 -22.81 20.89 17.56
CA GLY A 497 -21.78 21.27 16.62
C GLY A 497 -21.26 20.07 15.80
N LEU A 498 -21.04 18.94 16.46
CA LEU A 498 -20.62 17.69 15.78
C LEU A 498 -21.66 17.23 14.76
N ARG A 499 -22.95 17.18 15.13
CA ARG A 499 -24.02 16.82 14.17
C ARG A 499 -24.07 17.77 12.98
N LEU A 500 -23.91 19.07 13.21
CA LEU A 500 -23.85 20.07 12.14
C LEU A 500 -22.63 19.84 11.23
N TYR A 501 -21.47 19.59 11.80
CA TYR A 501 -20.25 19.33 11.06
C TYR A 501 -20.36 18.08 10.18
N LEU A 502 -20.86 16.97 10.74
CA LEU A 502 -21.10 15.73 10.00
C LEU A 502 -22.14 15.92 8.89
N ALA A 503 -23.22 16.69 9.14
CA ALA A 503 -24.20 17.02 8.10
C ALA A 503 -23.57 17.84 6.97
N HIS A 504 -22.69 18.80 7.29
CA HIS A 504 -21.92 19.56 6.28
C HIS A 504 -21.01 18.61 5.48
N MET A 505 -20.27 17.72 6.14
CA MET A 505 -19.40 16.74 5.50
C MET A 505 -20.20 15.85 4.54
N ILE A 506 -21.36 15.33 4.95
CA ILE A 506 -22.22 14.48 4.11
C ILE A 506 -22.72 15.25 2.88
N GLY A 507 -23.15 16.50 3.05
CA GLY A 507 -23.67 17.35 1.97
C GLY A 507 -22.59 17.91 1.02
N HIS A 508 -21.31 17.92 1.43
CA HIS A 508 -20.20 18.42 0.60
C HIS A 508 -19.80 17.40 -0.48
N PRO A 509 -19.40 17.82 -1.70
CA PRO A 509 -18.91 16.90 -2.73
C PRO A 509 -17.70 16.06 -2.28
N GLY A 510 -17.65 14.82 -2.74
CA GLY A 510 -16.58 13.85 -2.44
C GLY A 510 -17.07 12.63 -1.67
N LYS A 511 -16.26 11.55 -1.65
CA LYS A 511 -16.51 10.38 -0.80
C LYS A 511 -16.20 10.76 0.66
N LYS A 512 -16.53 9.89 1.62
CA LYS A 512 -16.40 10.18 3.06
C LYS A 512 -15.54 9.14 3.75
N SER A 513 -14.69 9.57 4.70
CA SER A 513 -13.95 8.69 5.62
C SER A 513 -13.93 9.32 7.01
N ILE A 514 -14.27 8.52 8.03
CA ILE A 514 -14.29 8.94 9.43
C ILE A 514 -13.61 7.86 10.26
N PHE A 515 -12.68 8.29 11.14
CA PHE A 515 -12.03 7.40 12.08
C PHE A 515 -12.98 6.99 13.20
N MET A 516 -12.87 5.73 13.65
CA MET A 516 -13.62 5.17 14.77
C MET A 516 -13.56 6.04 16.03
N GLY A 517 -14.68 6.18 16.73
CA GLY A 517 -14.74 6.95 17.99
C GLY A 517 -14.67 8.47 17.83
N SER A 518 -14.79 8.99 16.62
CA SER A 518 -14.83 10.43 16.32
C SER A 518 -16.20 11.07 16.53
#